data_a713989fd4a7f55f5dfc14ead07eb52e
#
_entry.id   a713989fd4a7f55f5dfc14ead07eb52e
#
_cell.length_a   1.000
_cell.length_b   1.000
_cell.length_c   1.000
_cell.angle_alpha   90.00
_cell.angle_beta   90.00
_cell.angle_gamma   90.00
#
_symmetry.space_group_name_H-M   'P 1'
#
loop_
_entity.id
_entity.type
_entity.pdbx_description
1 polymer ?
#
loop_
_entity_poly.entity_id
_entity_poly.type
_entity_poly.pdbx_seq_one_letter_code
_entity_poly.pdbx_strand_id
1 'polypeptide(L)'
;GYGDSPYASFSTFAGNPLIIDLEKLAAKGWADKKEIKPAEFIKTEGNVDFGAVVWWKMPVLAKCASYFLLNANDEDKAAYKTFCKEKSSWLDNFALFMSIKSFFDKKAAEEKPADSRWNFYWPKELKNHEEEAIKAWKNEHKNEIETYKVIQFFFDVQWSEVKAYANENGIQIIE
;
A
#
# COMPACT_ATOMS: atom_id res chain seq x y z
N GLY A 1 -6.21 4.07 8.22
CA GLY A 1 -5.69 5.04 9.20
C GLY A 1 -5.66 4.46 10.62
N TYR A 2 -5.20 5.21 11.58
CA TYR A 2 -5.20 4.76 12.98
C TYR A 2 -6.64 4.55 13.47
N GLY A 3 -6.91 3.38 14.06
CA GLY A 3 -8.26 3.03 14.53
C GLY A 3 -9.31 2.96 13.43
N ASP A 4 -8.90 2.59 12.21
CA ASP A 4 -9.73 2.48 11.00
C ASP A 4 -10.44 3.79 10.59
N SER A 5 -10.03 4.92 11.19
CA SER A 5 -10.57 6.23 10.88
C SER A 5 -10.11 6.72 9.51
N PRO A 6 -11.03 7.15 8.62
CA PRO A 6 -10.66 7.76 7.36
C PRO A 6 -9.92 9.11 7.53
N TYR A 7 -10.08 9.75 8.68
CA TYR A 7 -9.45 11.05 9.00
C TYR A 7 -8.05 10.93 9.60
N ALA A 8 -7.61 9.72 9.95
CA ALA A 8 -6.30 9.47 10.57
C ALA A 8 -5.37 8.72 9.60
N SER A 9 -5.24 9.21 8.36
CA SER A 9 -4.34 8.62 7.37
C SER A 9 -2.88 9.00 7.64
N PHE A 10 -1.95 8.14 7.20
CA PHE A 10 -0.52 8.43 7.27
C PHE A 10 -0.04 9.41 6.21
N SER A 11 -0.85 9.68 5.19
CA SER A 11 -0.56 10.63 4.13
C SER A 11 -1.87 11.15 3.55
N THR A 12 -1.92 12.42 3.22
CA THR A 12 -3.04 13.05 2.51
C THR A 12 -3.03 12.75 1.01
N PHE A 13 -1.94 12.22 0.48
CA PHE A 13 -1.77 11.91 -0.94
C PHE A 13 -1.92 10.43 -1.28
N ALA A 14 -1.69 9.56 -0.29
CA ALA A 14 -1.71 8.11 -0.49
C ALA A 14 -3.14 7.58 -0.47
N GLY A 15 -3.47 6.77 -1.48
CA GLY A 15 -4.75 6.10 -1.57
C GLY A 15 -4.89 4.95 -0.57
N ASN A 16 -6.14 4.66 -0.18
CA ASN A 16 -6.45 3.55 0.70
C ASN A 16 -6.35 2.21 -0.05
N PRO A 17 -5.39 1.34 0.26
CA PRO A 17 -5.21 0.07 -0.43
C PRO A 17 -6.40 -0.89 -0.28
N LEU A 18 -7.24 -0.70 0.75
CA LEU A 18 -8.37 -1.59 0.99
C LEU A 18 -9.48 -1.49 -0.06
N ILE A 19 -9.54 -0.40 -0.85
CA ILE A 19 -10.52 -0.24 -1.92
C ILE A 19 -10.00 -0.71 -3.29
N ILE A 20 -8.76 -1.17 -3.39
CA ILE A 20 -8.23 -1.76 -4.64
C ILE A 20 -9.03 -3.03 -4.97
N ASP A 21 -9.54 -3.11 -6.18
CA ASP A 21 -10.22 -4.28 -6.70
C ASP A 21 -9.19 -5.30 -7.22
N LEU A 22 -9.10 -6.45 -6.54
CA LEU A 22 -8.14 -7.50 -6.87
C LEU A 22 -8.49 -8.22 -8.18
N GLU A 23 -9.78 -8.35 -8.52
CA GLU A 23 -10.21 -8.98 -9.77
C GLU A 23 -9.80 -8.14 -10.98
N LYS A 24 -9.89 -6.79 -10.85
CA LYS A 24 -9.36 -5.89 -11.88
C LYS A 24 -7.85 -6.04 -12.07
N LEU A 25 -7.07 -6.24 -10.98
CA LEU A 25 -5.64 -6.53 -11.10
C LEU A 25 -5.39 -7.81 -11.89
N ALA A 26 -6.15 -8.87 -11.58
CA ALA A 26 -6.02 -10.14 -12.30
C ALA A 26 -6.48 -10.05 -13.78
N ALA A 27 -7.50 -9.25 -14.07
CA ALA A 27 -7.95 -9.01 -15.43
C ALA A 27 -6.91 -8.27 -16.28
N LYS A 28 -6.13 -7.36 -15.65
CA LYS A 28 -4.99 -6.67 -16.28
C LYS A 28 -3.73 -7.55 -16.38
N GLY A 29 -3.73 -8.77 -15.82
CA GLY A 29 -2.54 -9.63 -15.76
C GLY A 29 -1.51 -9.17 -14.70
N TRP A 30 -1.94 -8.39 -13.72
CA TRP A 30 -1.11 -7.86 -12.64
C TRP A 30 -1.17 -8.69 -11.35
N ALA A 31 -1.98 -9.73 -11.34
CA ALA A 31 -2.10 -10.67 -10.22
C ALA A 31 -2.39 -12.09 -10.71
N ASP A 32 -1.93 -13.09 -9.98
CA ASP A 32 -2.36 -14.48 -10.18
C ASP A 32 -3.77 -14.65 -9.58
N LYS A 33 -4.71 -15.12 -10.42
CA LYS A 33 -6.10 -15.38 -9.99
C LYS A 33 -6.22 -16.38 -8.83
N LYS A 34 -5.22 -17.23 -8.64
CA LYS A 34 -5.21 -18.21 -7.54
C LYS A 34 -4.95 -17.55 -6.18
N GLU A 35 -4.20 -16.43 -6.17
CA GLU A 35 -3.78 -15.74 -4.96
C GLU A 35 -4.82 -14.74 -4.43
N ILE A 36 -5.79 -14.32 -5.27
CA ILE A 36 -6.75 -13.26 -4.92
C ILE A 36 -8.09 -13.78 -4.35
N LYS A 37 -8.22 -15.08 -4.13
CA LYS A 37 -9.48 -15.65 -3.60
C LYS A 37 -9.77 -15.12 -2.20
N PRO A 38 -10.99 -14.60 -1.97
CA PRO A 38 -11.38 -14.13 -0.64
C PRO A 38 -11.37 -15.30 0.35
N ALA A 39 -10.88 -15.04 1.55
CA ALA A 39 -10.97 -16.01 2.62
C ALA A 39 -12.44 -16.11 3.11
N GLU A 40 -12.92 -17.32 3.33
CA GLU A 40 -14.32 -17.56 3.72
C GLU A 40 -14.73 -16.86 5.03
N PHE A 41 -13.79 -16.67 5.94
CA PHE A 41 -14.03 -16.00 7.23
C PHE A 41 -14.32 -14.49 7.12
N ILE A 42 -14.10 -13.87 5.94
CA ILE A 42 -14.40 -12.45 5.73
C ILE A 42 -15.88 -12.23 5.38
N LYS A 43 -16.64 -13.28 5.17
CA LYS A 43 -18.09 -13.21 4.93
C LYS A 43 -18.81 -12.90 6.25
N THR A 44 -18.97 -11.61 6.53
CA THR A 44 -19.79 -11.16 7.67
C THR A 44 -21.13 -10.65 7.17
N GLU A 45 -22.22 -11.12 7.77
CA GLU A 45 -23.53 -10.50 7.61
C GLU A 45 -23.55 -9.21 8.46
N GLY A 46 -23.72 -8.06 7.82
CA GLY A 46 -23.83 -6.78 8.52
C GLY A 46 -22.58 -5.91 8.41
N ASN A 47 -21.92 -5.61 9.53
CA ASN A 47 -20.78 -4.71 9.57
C ASN A 47 -19.49 -5.34 9.03
N VAL A 48 -18.66 -4.52 8.34
CA VAL A 48 -17.35 -4.96 7.84
C VAL A 48 -16.37 -5.12 9.00
N ASP A 49 -15.77 -6.30 9.12
CA ASP A 49 -14.60 -6.52 9.99
C ASP A 49 -13.32 -6.01 9.28
N PHE A 50 -12.99 -4.74 9.53
CA PHE A 50 -11.81 -4.12 8.92
C PHE A 50 -10.50 -4.81 9.34
N GLY A 51 -10.42 -5.34 10.57
CA GLY A 51 -9.24 -6.07 11.03
C GLY A 51 -9.00 -7.32 10.19
N ALA A 52 -10.03 -8.14 9.98
CA ALA A 52 -9.96 -9.32 9.13
C ALA A 52 -9.64 -8.96 7.69
N VAL A 53 -10.23 -7.90 7.14
CA VAL A 53 -9.97 -7.43 5.78
C VAL A 53 -8.51 -6.98 5.63
N VAL A 54 -7.97 -6.18 6.54
CA VAL A 54 -6.58 -5.72 6.52
C VAL A 54 -5.63 -6.93 6.59
N TRP A 55 -5.87 -7.83 7.55
CA TRP A 55 -5.04 -9.01 7.76
C TRP A 55 -4.94 -9.90 6.52
N TRP A 56 -6.05 -10.06 5.79
CA TRP A 56 -6.07 -10.84 4.55
C TRP A 56 -5.56 -10.06 3.34
N LYS A 57 -6.06 -8.83 3.12
CA LYS A 57 -5.87 -8.11 1.86
C LYS A 57 -4.46 -7.56 1.69
N MET A 58 -3.83 -7.09 2.76
CA MET A 58 -2.48 -6.51 2.64
C MET A 58 -1.42 -7.51 2.19
N PRO A 59 -1.35 -8.75 2.72
CA PRO A 59 -0.46 -9.78 2.19
C PRO A 59 -0.77 -10.16 0.73
N VAL A 60 -2.05 -10.20 0.33
CA VAL A 60 -2.47 -10.48 -1.05
C VAL A 60 -1.98 -9.36 -1.98
N LEU A 61 -2.17 -8.09 -1.61
CA LEU A 61 -1.66 -6.96 -2.39
C LEU A 61 -0.12 -6.97 -2.52
N ALA A 62 0.61 -7.38 -1.48
CA ALA A 62 2.05 -7.52 -1.56
C ALA A 62 2.47 -8.62 -2.56
N LYS A 63 1.74 -9.75 -2.62
CA LYS A 63 1.94 -10.80 -3.62
C LYS A 63 1.62 -10.28 -5.03
N CYS A 64 0.51 -9.55 -5.20
CA CYS A 64 0.17 -8.92 -6.48
C CYS A 64 1.26 -7.93 -6.94
N ALA A 65 1.80 -7.12 -6.02
CA ALA A 65 2.90 -6.21 -6.33
C ALA A 65 4.16 -6.94 -6.79
N SER A 66 4.53 -8.01 -6.10
CA SER A 66 5.67 -8.87 -6.51
C SER A 66 5.41 -9.52 -7.88
N TYR A 67 4.20 -10.01 -8.12
CA TYR A 67 3.81 -10.59 -9.39
C TYR A 67 3.92 -9.57 -10.53
N PHE A 68 3.40 -8.36 -10.32
CA PHE A 68 3.49 -7.24 -11.27
C PHE A 68 4.94 -6.91 -11.63
N LEU A 69 5.80 -6.74 -10.64
CA LEU A 69 7.21 -6.39 -10.86
C LEU A 69 7.94 -7.43 -11.73
N LEU A 70 7.57 -8.70 -11.60
CA LEU A 70 8.17 -9.80 -12.36
C LEU A 70 7.56 -9.96 -13.74
N ASN A 71 6.22 -9.91 -13.86
CA ASN A 71 5.47 -10.42 -15.00
C ASN A 71 4.79 -9.34 -15.86
N ALA A 72 4.67 -8.09 -15.38
CA ALA A 72 4.04 -7.03 -16.16
C ALA A 72 4.76 -6.81 -17.50
N ASN A 73 4.00 -6.49 -18.54
CA ASN A 73 4.53 -6.16 -19.86
C ASN A 73 5.29 -4.81 -19.83
N ASP A 74 5.96 -4.48 -20.92
CA ASP A 74 6.80 -3.27 -20.99
C ASP A 74 5.98 -1.97 -20.92
N GLU A 75 4.75 -1.97 -21.44
CA GLU A 75 3.85 -0.82 -21.38
C GLU A 75 3.44 -0.53 -19.93
N ASP A 76 2.99 -1.55 -19.18
CA ASP A 76 2.62 -1.43 -17.78
C ASP A 76 3.81 -1.01 -16.90
N LYS A 77 5.00 -1.58 -17.17
CA LYS A 77 6.24 -1.19 -16.50
C LYS A 77 6.62 0.27 -16.78
N ALA A 78 6.40 0.74 -18.01
CA ALA A 78 6.64 2.14 -18.37
C ALA A 78 5.64 3.08 -17.68
N ALA A 79 4.35 2.70 -17.63
CA ALA A 79 3.32 3.43 -16.90
C ALA A 79 3.66 3.54 -15.40
N TYR A 80 4.08 2.45 -14.77
CA TYR A 80 4.54 2.44 -13.38
C TYR A 80 5.73 3.39 -13.15
N LYS A 81 6.73 3.37 -14.04
CA LYS A 81 7.90 4.27 -13.94
C LYS A 81 7.48 5.73 -14.07
N THR A 82 6.54 6.05 -14.98
CA THR A 82 5.98 7.38 -15.14
C THR A 82 5.27 7.83 -13.87
N PHE A 83 4.40 7.00 -13.31
CA PHE A 83 3.74 7.24 -12.03
C PHE A 83 4.75 7.53 -10.91
N CYS A 84 5.78 6.70 -10.74
CA CYS A 84 6.81 6.92 -9.74
C CYS A 84 7.53 8.26 -9.91
N LYS A 85 7.80 8.67 -11.15
CA LYS A 85 8.45 9.96 -11.44
C LYS A 85 7.52 11.13 -11.11
N GLU A 86 6.27 11.08 -11.54
CA GLU A 86 5.28 12.15 -11.34
C GLU A 86 4.91 12.33 -9.87
N LYS A 87 4.81 11.25 -9.12
CA LYS A 87 4.42 11.24 -7.70
C LYS A 87 5.60 11.26 -6.73
N SER A 88 6.84 11.40 -7.23
CA SER A 88 8.08 11.31 -6.42
C SER A 88 8.12 12.28 -5.23
N SER A 89 7.44 13.41 -5.31
CA SER A 89 7.39 14.42 -4.24
C SER A 89 6.83 13.89 -2.91
N TRP A 90 5.97 12.87 -2.95
CA TRP A 90 5.40 12.27 -1.75
C TRP A 90 5.61 10.75 -1.69
N LEU A 91 5.55 10.04 -2.84
CA LEU A 91 5.53 8.58 -2.93
C LEU A 91 6.77 7.93 -2.33
N ASP A 92 7.95 8.49 -2.61
CA ASP A 92 9.22 7.95 -2.12
C ASP A 92 9.30 7.97 -0.59
N ASN A 93 8.90 9.08 0.02
CA ASN A 93 8.88 9.21 1.48
C ASN A 93 7.78 8.37 2.12
N PHE A 94 6.61 8.30 1.50
CA PHE A 94 5.52 7.45 1.97
C PHE A 94 5.90 5.96 1.95
N ALA A 95 6.45 5.47 0.85
CA ALA A 95 6.86 4.06 0.74
C ALA A 95 8.00 3.71 1.72
N LEU A 96 8.96 4.60 1.88
CA LEU A 96 10.02 4.48 2.89
C LEU A 96 9.42 4.40 4.30
N PHE A 97 8.56 5.35 4.67
CA PHE A 97 7.89 5.37 5.97
C PHE A 97 7.12 4.08 6.23
N MET A 98 6.33 3.62 5.25
CA MET A 98 5.54 2.40 5.40
C MET A 98 6.40 1.14 5.53
N SER A 99 7.55 1.07 4.85
CA SER A 99 8.49 -0.05 4.99
C SER A 99 9.07 -0.11 6.41
N ILE A 100 9.52 1.03 6.94
CA ILE A 100 10.03 1.13 8.31
C ILE A 100 8.93 0.77 9.30
N LYS A 101 7.77 1.41 9.15
CA LYS A 101 6.62 1.20 10.05
C LYS A 101 6.22 -0.28 10.10
N SER A 102 6.01 -0.92 8.96
CA SER A 102 5.55 -2.32 8.96
C SER A 102 6.56 -3.29 9.55
N PHE A 103 7.85 -3.02 9.41
CA PHE A 103 8.91 -3.81 10.03
C PHE A 103 8.86 -3.70 11.55
N PHE A 104 8.80 -2.48 12.08
CA PHE A 104 8.78 -2.27 13.53
C PHE A 104 7.43 -2.57 14.18
N ASP A 105 6.32 -2.49 13.44
CA ASP A 105 5.01 -2.98 13.94
C ASP A 105 5.03 -4.49 14.19
N LYS A 106 5.67 -5.27 13.32
CA LYS A 106 5.86 -6.72 13.53
C LYS A 106 6.71 -6.97 14.77
N LYS A 107 7.82 -6.24 14.93
CA LYS A 107 8.67 -6.34 16.10
C LYS A 107 7.91 -5.96 17.39
N ALA A 108 7.10 -4.89 17.34
CA ALA A 108 6.28 -4.46 18.48
C ALA A 108 5.26 -5.53 18.91
N ALA A 109 4.71 -6.28 17.96
CA ALA A 109 3.74 -7.34 18.23
C ALA A 109 4.35 -8.54 19.00
N GLU A 110 5.69 -8.71 18.95
CA GLU A 110 6.42 -9.76 19.66
C GLU A 110 6.74 -9.37 21.10
N GLU A 111 6.73 -8.08 21.45
CA GLU A 111 7.04 -7.57 22.78
C GLU A 111 5.83 -7.63 23.72
N LYS A 112 6.09 -7.90 25.02
CA LYS A 112 5.03 -8.00 26.04
C LYS A 112 5.48 -7.34 27.35
N PRO A 113 4.79 -6.27 27.79
CA PRO A 113 3.68 -5.56 27.11
C PRO A 113 4.17 -4.74 25.91
N ALA A 114 3.40 -4.75 24.82
CA ALA A 114 3.72 -3.95 23.65
C ALA A 114 3.48 -2.45 23.91
N ASP A 115 4.40 -1.59 23.45
CA ASP A 115 4.17 -0.15 23.42
C ASP A 115 3.38 0.20 22.16
N SER A 116 2.27 0.89 22.30
CA SER A 116 1.34 1.21 21.20
C SER A 116 1.79 2.41 20.34
N ARG A 117 2.85 3.10 20.73
CA ARG A 117 3.38 4.22 19.94
C ARG A 117 4.04 3.70 18.68
N TRP A 118 3.57 4.14 17.52
CA TRP A 118 3.98 3.63 16.21
C TRP A 118 5.50 3.71 15.92
N ASN A 119 6.22 4.62 16.59
CA ASN A 119 7.65 4.80 16.40
C ASN A 119 8.49 4.41 17.63
N PHE A 120 7.91 3.80 18.66
CA PHE A 120 8.62 3.48 19.90
C PHE A 120 9.87 2.63 19.66
N TYR A 121 9.73 1.58 18.85
CA TYR A 121 10.80 0.62 18.55
C TYR A 121 11.76 1.08 17.43
N TRP A 122 11.50 2.22 16.81
CA TRP A 122 12.39 2.72 15.76
C TRP A 122 13.73 3.17 16.35
N PRO A 123 14.88 2.86 15.71
CA PRO A 123 16.17 3.44 16.03
C PRO A 123 16.13 4.96 15.96
N LYS A 124 16.94 5.62 16.79
CA LYS A 124 16.99 7.08 16.87
C LYS A 124 17.38 7.69 15.51
N GLU A 125 18.29 7.06 14.81
CA GLU A 125 18.82 7.49 13.53
C GLU A 125 17.72 7.50 12.44
N LEU A 126 16.82 6.51 12.45
CA LEU A 126 15.66 6.48 11.56
C LEU A 126 14.59 7.49 11.98
N LYS A 127 14.37 7.70 13.30
CA LYS A 127 13.46 8.75 13.80
C LYS A 127 13.90 10.14 13.40
N ASN A 128 15.21 10.38 13.45
CA ASN A 128 15.83 11.67 13.11
C ASN A 128 16.03 11.83 11.60
N HIS A 129 15.71 10.82 10.81
CA HIS A 129 15.89 10.81 9.36
C HIS A 129 17.35 11.06 8.94
N GLU A 130 18.30 10.44 9.66
CA GLU A 130 19.74 10.57 9.38
C GLU A 130 20.08 9.93 8.03
N GLU A 131 20.81 10.65 7.19
CA GLU A 131 21.02 10.29 5.78
C GLU A 131 21.60 8.89 5.58
N GLU A 132 22.63 8.53 6.36
CA GLU A 132 23.27 7.22 6.26
C GLU A 132 22.34 6.08 6.70
N ALA A 133 21.54 6.29 7.76
CA ALA A 133 20.58 5.31 8.21
C ALA A 133 19.45 5.09 7.18
N ILE A 134 18.96 6.18 6.58
CA ILE A 134 17.96 6.11 5.52
C ILE A 134 18.51 5.42 4.28
N LYS A 135 19.74 5.70 3.89
CA LYS A 135 20.40 5.07 2.75
C LYS A 135 20.61 3.56 2.97
N ALA A 136 21.08 3.19 4.16
CA ALA A 136 21.22 1.78 4.55
C ALA A 136 19.86 1.06 4.50
N TRP A 137 18.82 1.66 5.08
CA TRP A 137 17.48 1.11 5.05
C TRP A 137 16.94 0.91 3.64
N LYS A 138 17.08 1.92 2.77
CA LYS A 138 16.65 1.84 1.37
C LYS A 138 17.33 0.71 0.60
N ASN A 139 18.60 0.44 0.89
CA ASN A 139 19.34 -0.64 0.26
C ASN A 139 18.88 -2.02 0.74
N GLU A 140 18.68 -2.18 2.05
CA GLU A 140 18.28 -3.43 2.67
C GLU A 140 16.81 -3.80 2.37
N HIS A 141 15.92 -2.81 2.39
CA HIS A 141 14.47 -2.99 2.26
C HIS A 141 13.90 -2.50 0.91
N LYS A 142 14.69 -2.60 -0.14
CA LYS A 142 14.30 -2.13 -1.47
C LYS A 142 12.99 -2.77 -1.96
N ASN A 143 12.83 -4.06 -1.76
CA ASN A 143 11.65 -4.80 -2.24
C ASN A 143 10.37 -4.40 -1.50
N GLU A 144 10.45 -4.15 -0.20
CA GLU A 144 9.34 -3.68 0.61
C GLU A 144 8.91 -2.27 0.19
N ILE A 145 9.87 -1.38 -0.05
CA ILE A 145 9.62 -0.02 -0.54
C ILE A 145 8.94 -0.07 -1.91
N GLU A 146 9.45 -0.88 -2.84
CA GLU A 146 8.84 -1.05 -4.17
C GLU A 146 7.43 -1.65 -4.06
N THR A 147 7.18 -2.58 -3.14
CA THR A 147 5.85 -3.13 -2.89
C THR A 147 4.84 -2.03 -2.55
N TYR A 148 5.18 -1.10 -1.66
CA TYR A 148 4.28 0.01 -1.33
C TYR A 148 4.06 0.96 -2.50
N LYS A 149 5.07 1.23 -3.32
CA LYS A 149 4.92 2.04 -4.53
C LYS A 149 3.99 1.39 -5.55
N VAL A 150 4.14 0.09 -5.79
CA VAL A 150 3.27 -0.65 -6.72
C VAL A 150 1.83 -0.68 -6.22
N ILE A 151 1.61 -0.87 -4.92
CA ILE A 151 0.26 -0.82 -4.34
C ILE A 151 -0.38 0.57 -4.57
N GLN A 152 0.37 1.65 -4.41
CA GLN A 152 -0.12 2.99 -4.71
C GLN A 152 -0.38 3.20 -6.22
N PHE A 153 0.42 2.62 -7.09
CA PHE A 153 0.16 2.60 -8.52
C PHE A 153 -1.15 1.88 -8.86
N PHE A 154 -1.41 0.73 -8.27
CA PHE A 154 -2.67 0.01 -8.46
C PHE A 154 -3.88 0.85 -8.05
N PHE A 155 -3.75 1.54 -6.91
CA PHE A 155 -4.79 2.47 -6.46
C PHE A 155 -4.98 3.62 -7.46
N ASP A 156 -3.92 4.30 -7.88
CA ASP A 156 -3.96 5.46 -8.77
C ASP A 156 -4.63 5.14 -10.11
N VAL A 157 -4.30 3.99 -10.70
CA VAL A 157 -4.93 3.53 -11.94
C VAL A 157 -6.43 3.32 -11.77
N GLN A 158 -6.85 2.60 -10.74
CA GLN A 158 -8.27 2.30 -10.52
C GLN A 158 -9.06 3.54 -10.09
N TRP A 159 -8.45 4.42 -9.30
CA TRP A 159 -9.04 5.69 -8.90
C TRP A 159 -9.23 6.62 -10.09
N SER A 160 -8.25 6.69 -10.99
CA SER A 160 -8.35 7.45 -12.23
C SER A 160 -9.49 6.97 -13.14
N GLU A 161 -9.71 5.64 -13.22
CA GLU A 161 -10.85 5.07 -13.93
C GLU A 161 -12.19 5.52 -13.33
N VAL A 162 -12.29 5.51 -11.98
CA VAL A 162 -13.52 5.98 -11.28
C VAL A 162 -13.75 7.48 -11.52
N LYS A 163 -12.70 8.29 -11.45
CA LYS A 163 -12.81 9.74 -11.73
C LYS A 163 -13.22 10.01 -13.16
N ALA A 164 -12.63 9.30 -14.12
CA ALA A 164 -13.00 9.45 -15.52
C ALA A 164 -14.49 9.13 -15.73
N TYR A 165 -14.95 7.99 -15.21
CA TYR A 165 -16.36 7.59 -15.29
C TYR A 165 -17.31 8.61 -14.64
N ALA A 166 -16.97 9.13 -13.46
CA ALA A 166 -17.76 10.15 -12.80
C ALA A 166 -17.86 11.43 -13.65
N ASN A 167 -16.73 11.91 -14.19
CA ASN A 167 -16.67 13.10 -15.02
C ASN A 167 -17.47 12.96 -16.32
N GLU A 168 -17.41 11.80 -16.98
CA GLU A 168 -18.21 11.48 -18.17
C GLU A 168 -19.71 11.55 -17.89
N ASN A 169 -20.12 11.29 -16.64
CA ASN A 169 -21.50 11.38 -16.18
C ASN A 169 -21.85 12.74 -15.53
N GLY A 170 -21.00 13.76 -15.70
CA GLY A 170 -21.23 15.11 -15.18
C GLY A 170 -21.03 15.25 -13.65
N ILE A 171 -20.39 14.27 -13.00
CA ILE A 171 -20.15 14.27 -11.55
C ILE A 171 -18.68 14.65 -11.31
N GLN A 172 -18.44 15.68 -10.49
CA GLN A 172 -17.10 16.03 -10.02
C GLN A 172 -16.82 15.38 -8.67
N ILE A 173 -15.67 14.71 -8.56
CA ILE A 173 -15.16 14.20 -7.30
C ILE A 173 -14.18 15.23 -6.74
N ILE A 174 -14.42 15.71 -5.52
CA ILE A 174 -13.54 16.64 -4.78
C ILE A 174 -12.62 15.77 -3.90
N GLU A 175 -11.31 15.99 -4.02
CA GLU A 175 -10.24 15.30 -3.27
C GLU A 175 -9.62 16.24 -2.24
#